data_1049f818d630b4f0144ea374708d02c7
#
_entry.id   1049f818d630b4f0144ea374708d02c7
#
_cell.length_a   1.000
_cell.length_b   1.000
_cell.length_c   1.000
_cell.angle_alpha   90.00
_cell.angle_beta   90.00
_cell.angle_gamma   90.00
#
_symmetry.space_group_name_H-M   'P 1'
#
loop_
_entity.id
_entity.type
_entity.pdbx_description
1 polymer ?
#
loop_
_entity_poly.entity_id
_entity_poly.type
_entity_poly.pdbx_seq_one_letter_code
_entity_poly.pdbx_strand_id
1 'polypeptide(L)'
;MDAILRPWSSGDLEALRSARASAADLDSQFGWDLDDAGAAEQHLVGALGFSEHARNWAITVQGVAVGNIGVSAIERRHGTAWAHYWLAASARGKGLAVRALASVAAHAFDDGLFRLELGHRVNNPASCRVATRAGFEPEGIERQKLRYGEARFDVETHARLASDPPPLTEPLPLPLVLPG
;
A
#
# COMPACT_ATOMS: atom_id res chain seq x y z
N MET A 1 20.54 -1.52 -0.54
CA MET A 1 19.56 -2.09 0.43
C MET A 1 18.76 -3.14 -0.34
N ASP A 2 18.85 -4.38 0.07
CA ASP A 2 18.17 -5.51 -0.59
C ASP A 2 16.69 -5.49 -0.16
N ALA A 3 15.87 -4.82 -0.95
CA ALA A 3 14.44 -4.65 -0.72
C ALA A 3 13.66 -5.16 -1.94
N ILE A 4 12.68 -6.03 -1.70
CA ILE A 4 11.81 -6.61 -2.74
C ILE A 4 10.35 -6.63 -2.29
N LEU A 5 9.45 -6.80 -3.24
CA LEU A 5 8.04 -7.08 -3.00
C LEU A 5 7.80 -8.58 -3.17
N ARG A 6 7.03 -9.17 -2.26
CA ARG A 6 6.55 -10.56 -2.37
C ARG A 6 5.17 -10.71 -1.72
N PRO A 7 4.43 -11.76 -2.04
CA PRO A 7 3.21 -12.07 -1.27
C PRO A 7 3.50 -12.19 0.22
N TRP A 8 2.51 -11.86 1.04
CA TRP A 8 2.53 -12.14 2.46
C TRP A 8 2.48 -13.66 2.72
N SER A 9 3.06 -14.12 3.80
CA SER A 9 3.08 -15.51 4.22
C SER A 9 2.80 -15.62 5.71
N SER A 10 2.41 -16.82 6.18
CA SER A 10 2.20 -17.08 7.61
C SER A 10 3.45 -16.83 8.46
N GLY A 11 4.64 -16.94 7.86
CA GLY A 11 5.90 -16.64 8.53
C GLY A 11 6.11 -15.15 8.83
N ASP A 12 5.27 -14.23 8.29
CA ASP A 12 5.39 -12.78 8.49
C ASP A 12 4.58 -12.26 9.69
N LEU A 13 3.90 -13.12 10.43
CA LEU A 13 3.01 -12.74 11.52
C LEU A 13 3.70 -11.88 12.58
N GLU A 14 4.89 -12.28 13.00
CA GLU A 14 5.66 -11.52 14.00
C GLU A 14 6.15 -10.18 13.45
N ALA A 15 6.55 -10.12 12.18
CA ALA A 15 6.92 -8.89 11.51
C ALA A 15 5.72 -7.93 11.39
N LEU A 16 4.53 -8.45 11.13
CA LEU A 16 3.29 -7.66 11.09
C LEU A 16 2.95 -7.05 12.45
N ARG A 17 3.03 -7.83 13.53
CA ARG A 17 2.84 -7.37 14.91
C ARG A 17 3.86 -6.29 15.31
N SER A 18 5.14 -6.57 15.04
CA SER A 18 6.22 -5.61 15.28
C SER A 18 6.03 -4.31 14.50
N ALA A 19 5.58 -4.40 13.24
CA ALA A 19 5.30 -3.21 12.43
C ALA A 19 4.19 -2.36 13.07
N ARG A 20 3.06 -2.98 13.47
CA ARG A 20 1.95 -2.29 14.14
C ARG A 20 2.42 -1.59 15.40
N ALA A 21 3.13 -2.30 16.28
CA ALA A 21 3.64 -1.75 17.53
C ALA A 21 4.65 -0.61 17.35
N SER A 22 5.23 -0.48 16.15
CA SER A 22 6.30 0.50 15.88
C SER A 22 5.84 1.94 15.80
N ALA A 23 4.55 2.20 15.58
CA ALA A 23 4.00 3.55 15.44
C ALA A 23 2.47 3.59 15.64
N ALA A 24 2.00 4.47 16.50
CA ALA A 24 0.58 4.61 16.85
C ALA A 24 -0.32 4.99 15.66
N ASP A 25 0.22 5.65 14.62
CA ASP A 25 -0.54 5.97 13.42
C ASP A 25 -0.89 4.74 12.58
N LEU A 26 -0.26 3.59 12.84
CA LEU A 26 -0.59 2.33 12.21
C LEU A 26 -1.82 1.66 12.80
N ASP A 27 -2.23 1.98 14.01
CA ASP A 27 -3.44 1.42 14.62
C ASP A 27 -4.69 1.66 13.76
N SER A 28 -4.74 2.80 13.07
CA SER A 28 -5.83 3.12 12.14
C SER A 28 -5.81 2.33 10.83
N GLN A 29 -4.69 1.68 10.52
CA GLN A 29 -4.51 0.84 9.32
C GLN A 29 -4.93 -0.61 9.59
N PHE A 30 -4.91 -1.02 10.86
CA PHE A 30 -5.23 -2.37 11.29
C PHE A 30 -6.58 -2.35 12.03
N GLY A 31 -7.66 -2.72 11.36
CA GLY A 31 -8.99 -2.84 11.96
C GLY A 31 -9.17 -4.09 12.84
N TRP A 32 -8.08 -4.84 13.16
CA TRP A 32 -8.10 -6.14 13.81
C TRP A 32 -7.19 -6.15 15.03
N ASP A 33 -7.55 -6.97 16.02
CA ASP A 33 -6.68 -7.29 17.14
C ASP A 33 -5.60 -8.30 16.69
N LEU A 34 -4.41 -7.79 16.43
CA LEU A 34 -3.27 -8.63 16.01
C LEU A 34 -2.60 -9.38 17.19
N ASP A 35 -3.00 -9.11 18.43
CA ASP A 35 -2.49 -9.82 19.60
C ASP A 35 -3.15 -11.20 19.71
N ASP A 36 -4.36 -11.37 19.19
CA ASP A 36 -4.97 -12.68 18.99
C ASP A 36 -4.35 -13.36 17.76
N ALA A 37 -3.81 -14.57 17.96
CA ALA A 37 -3.09 -15.30 16.91
C ALA A 37 -4.02 -15.68 15.73
N GLY A 38 -5.25 -16.07 16.03
CA GLY A 38 -6.23 -16.46 15.02
C GLY A 38 -6.70 -15.26 14.20
N ALA A 39 -6.96 -14.12 14.86
CA ALA A 39 -7.33 -12.88 14.18
C ALA A 39 -6.19 -12.34 13.29
N ALA A 40 -4.95 -12.45 13.78
CA ALA A 40 -3.78 -12.03 13.01
C ALA A 40 -3.54 -12.90 11.76
N GLU A 41 -3.71 -14.22 11.88
CA GLU A 41 -3.62 -15.14 10.73
C GLU A 41 -4.74 -14.89 9.72
N GLN A 42 -5.97 -14.68 10.17
CA GLN A 42 -7.10 -14.30 9.31
C GLN A 42 -6.85 -12.98 8.60
N HIS A 43 -6.22 -12.01 9.25
CA HIS A 43 -5.85 -10.74 8.63
C HIS A 43 -4.80 -10.95 7.52
N LEU A 44 -3.78 -11.78 7.76
CA LEU A 44 -2.77 -12.11 6.74
C LEU A 44 -3.40 -12.76 5.51
N VAL A 45 -4.26 -13.75 5.71
CA VAL A 45 -4.85 -14.51 4.61
C VAL A 45 -5.97 -13.73 3.91
N GLY A 46 -6.84 -13.08 4.69
CA GLY A 46 -8.03 -12.41 4.17
C GLY A 46 -7.77 -10.99 3.67
N ALA A 47 -7.14 -10.15 4.50
CA ALA A 47 -6.96 -8.73 4.18
C ALA A 47 -5.65 -8.43 3.41
N LEU A 48 -4.59 -9.19 3.66
CA LEU A 48 -3.29 -9.02 3.01
C LEU A 48 -3.03 -10.05 1.90
N GLY A 49 -3.97 -10.94 1.61
CA GLY A 49 -3.90 -11.91 0.54
C GLY A 49 -4.21 -11.32 -0.84
N PHE A 50 -4.22 -12.22 -1.81
CA PHE A 50 -4.65 -11.93 -3.19
C PHE A 50 -6.07 -12.44 -3.39
N SER A 51 -6.90 -11.60 -4.02
CA SER A 51 -8.25 -11.93 -4.42
C SER A 51 -8.58 -11.29 -5.78
N GLU A 52 -9.78 -11.52 -6.26
CA GLU A 52 -10.29 -10.86 -7.46
C GLU A 52 -10.35 -9.33 -7.30
N HIS A 53 -10.59 -8.85 -6.07
CA HIS A 53 -10.82 -7.43 -5.77
C HIS A 53 -9.65 -6.74 -5.06
N ALA A 54 -8.63 -7.48 -4.63
CA ALA A 54 -7.49 -6.91 -3.93
C ALA A 54 -6.23 -7.77 -4.08
N ARG A 55 -5.07 -7.11 -4.11
CA ARG A 55 -3.75 -7.76 -4.11
C ARG A 55 -2.81 -6.98 -3.20
N ASN A 56 -2.13 -7.67 -2.29
CA ASN A 56 -1.23 -7.05 -1.33
C ASN A 56 0.14 -7.75 -1.33
N TRP A 57 1.19 -6.95 -1.29
CA TRP A 57 2.56 -7.43 -1.21
C TRP A 57 3.23 -6.90 0.05
N ALA A 58 3.97 -7.77 0.71
CA ALA A 58 4.91 -7.37 1.73
C ALA A 58 6.07 -6.59 1.09
N ILE A 59 6.37 -5.43 1.63
CA ILE A 59 7.62 -4.72 1.36
C ILE A 59 8.66 -5.33 2.31
N THR A 60 9.66 -6.01 1.76
CA THR A 60 10.69 -6.67 2.59
C THR A 60 12.04 -6.00 2.46
N VAL A 61 12.82 -6.06 3.53
CA VAL A 61 14.23 -5.66 3.57
C VAL A 61 15.01 -6.80 4.18
N GLN A 62 15.99 -7.33 3.47
CA GLN A 62 16.76 -8.51 3.90
C GLN A 62 15.85 -9.69 4.29
N GLY A 63 14.76 -9.91 3.54
CA GLY A 63 13.80 -10.97 3.77
C GLY A 63 12.73 -10.71 4.84
N VAL A 64 12.88 -9.67 5.68
CA VAL A 64 11.93 -9.32 6.74
C VAL A 64 10.88 -8.34 6.20
N ALA A 65 9.59 -8.62 6.44
CA ALA A 65 8.49 -7.72 6.08
C ALA A 65 8.52 -6.45 6.96
N VAL A 66 8.56 -5.29 6.32
CA VAL A 66 8.62 -3.99 6.98
C VAL A 66 7.48 -3.06 6.57
N GLY A 67 6.56 -3.53 5.73
CA GLY A 67 5.44 -2.75 5.27
C GLY A 67 4.57 -3.50 4.27
N ASN A 68 3.49 -2.87 3.85
CA ASN A 68 2.57 -3.34 2.83
C ASN A 68 2.45 -2.33 1.70
N ILE A 69 2.24 -2.84 0.51
CA ILE A 69 1.75 -2.12 -0.65
C ILE A 69 0.69 -2.96 -1.33
N GLY A 70 -0.40 -2.36 -1.76
CA GLY A 70 -1.45 -3.11 -2.43
C GLY A 70 -2.36 -2.27 -3.29
N VAL A 71 -3.20 -2.97 -4.03
CA VAL A 71 -4.35 -2.43 -4.73
C VAL A 71 -5.62 -3.12 -4.24
N SER A 72 -6.68 -2.37 -4.08
CA SER A 72 -8.01 -2.84 -3.67
C SER A 72 -9.09 -2.19 -4.51
N ALA A 73 -10.35 -2.60 -4.31
CA ALA A 73 -11.46 -2.14 -5.13
C ALA A 73 -11.17 -2.28 -6.63
N ILE A 74 -10.51 -3.37 -7.01
CA ILE A 74 -10.22 -3.66 -8.42
C ILE A 74 -11.53 -3.81 -9.17
N GLU A 75 -11.72 -2.92 -10.14
CA GLU A 75 -12.89 -2.90 -11.01
C GLU A 75 -12.44 -3.06 -12.47
N ARG A 76 -12.69 -4.25 -13.03
CA ARG A 76 -12.17 -4.66 -14.33
C ARG A 76 -12.87 -4.00 -15.51
N ARG A 77 -14.15 -3.65 -15.36
CA ARG A 77 -14.92 -3.03 -16.45
C ARG A 77 -14.39 -1.66 -16.84
N HIS A 78 -14.00 -0.86 -15.85
CA HIS A 78 -13.45 0.48 -16.06
C HIS A 78 -11.93 0.52 -15.92
N GLY A 79 -11.31 -0.60 -15.52
CA GLY A 79 -9.87 -0.71 -15.35
C GLY A 79 -9.33 0.17 -14.23
N THR A 80 -10.05 0.25 -13.10
CA THR A 80 -9.67 1.11 -11.97
C THR A 80 -9.34 0.31 -10.72
N ALA A 81 -8.49 0.85 -9.85
CA ALA A 81 -8.25 0.32 -8.52
C ALA A 81 -7.74 1.42 -7.57
N TRP A 82 -7.83 1.15 -6.27
CA TRP A 82 -7.34 2.01 -5.20
C TRP A 82 -6.03 1.49 -4.65
N ALA A 83 -4.96 2.26 -4.74
CA ALA A 83 -3.65 1.92 -4.18
C ALA A 83 -3.55 2.35 -2.71
N HIS A 84 -2.90 1.54 -1.89
CA HIS A 84 -2.68 1.82 -0.48
C HIS A 84 -1.37 1.21 0.01
N TYR A 85 -0.79 1.79 1.06
CA TYR A 85 0.47 1.32 1.65
C TYR A 85 0.63 1.76 3.10
N TRP A 86 1.47 1.05 3.81
CA TRP A 86 1.99 1.46 5.12
C TRP A 86 3.42 0.92 5.32
N LEU A 87 4.18 1.54 6.20
CA LEU A 87 5.54 1.13 6.59
C LEU A 87 5.70 1.19 8.11
N ALA A 88 6.37 0.19 8.66
CA ALA A 88 6.91 0.24 10.01
C ALA A 88 7.79 1.48 10.21
N ALA A 89 7.81 2.05 11.42
CA ALA A 89 8.53 3.30 11.69
C ALA A 89 10.00 3.24 11.25
N SER A 90 10.69 2.13 11.52
CA SER A 90 12.11 1.92 11.18
C SER A 90 12.39 1.88 9.66
N ALA A 91 11.37 1.63 8.84
CA ALA A 91 11.48 1.54 7.38
C ALA A 91 11.16 2.86 6.66
N ARG A 92 10.62 3.86 7.37
CA ARG A 92 10.24 5.16 6.81
C ARG A 92 11.45 6.00 6.42
N GLY A 93 11.25 6.97 5.53
CA GLY A 93 12.30 7.90 5.09
C GLY A 93 13.36 7.33 4.15
N LYS A 94 13.27 6.04 3.78
CA LYS A 94 14.27 5.33 2.95
C LYS A 94 13.83 5.16 1.49
N GLY A 95 12.76 5.82 1.06
CA GLY A 95 12.24 5.74 -0.32
C GLY A 95 11.47 4.45 -0.64
N LEU A 96 11.31 3.53 0.31
CA LEU A 96 10.68 2.22 0.06
C LEU A 96 9.24 2.33 -0.45
N ALA A 97 8.42 3.21 0.16
CA ALA A 97 7.02 3.38 -0.25
C ALA A 97 6.90 3.91 -1.70
N VAL A 98 7.73 4.88 -2.08
CA VAL A 98 7.73 5.43 -3.46
C VAL A 98 8.08 4.34 -4.46
N ARG A 99 9.15 3.58 -4.20
CA ARG A 99 9.62 2.50 -5.06
C ARG A 99 8.61 1.36 -5.15
N ALA A 100 8.00 0.98 -4.01
CA ALA A 100 6.94 -0.04 -3.96
C ALA A 100 5.70 0.38 -4.74
N LEU A 101 5.26 1.64 -4.58
CA LEU A 101 4.10 2.17 -5.30
C LEU A 101 4.35 2.23 -6.81
N ALA A 102 5.56 2.60 -7.24
CA ALA A 102 5.94 2.58 -8.66
C ALA A 102 5.91 1.14 -9.24
N SER A 103 6.38 0.14 -8.47
CA SER A 103 6.35 -1.27 -8.88
C SER A 103 4.93 -1.79 -9.06
N VAL A 104 4.09 -1.55 -8.05
CA VAL A 104 2.71 -2.06 -8.06
C VAL A 104 1.87 -1.34 -9.12
N ALA A 105 2.12 -0.06 -9.37
CA ALA A 105 1.45 0.67 -10.45
C ALA A 105 1.82 0.09 -11.82
N ALA A 106 3.10 -0.16 -12.10
CA ALA A 106 3.53 -0.79 -13.34
C ALA A 106 2.89 -2.17 -13.51
N HIS A 107 2.95 -3.02 -12.47
CA HIS A 107 2.34 -4.35 -12.50
C HIS A 107 0.81 -4.30 -12.72
N ALA A 108 0.11 -3.36 -12.11
CA ALA A 108 -1.34 -3.21 -12.26
C ALA A 108 -1.73 -2.77 -13.69
N PHE A 109 -0.93 -1.90 -14.31
CA PHE A 109 -1.14 -1.47 -15.69
C PHE A 109 -0.83 -2.62 -16.68
N ASP A 110 0.24 -3.40 -16.45
CA ASP A 110 0.55 -4.59 -17.23
C ASP A 110 -0.56 -5.66 -17.11
N ASP A 111 -1.26 -5.72 -15.95
CA ASP A 111 -2.44 -6.58 -15.70
C ASP A 111 -3.75 -6.00 -16.28
N GLY A 112 -3.67 -4.92 -17.06
CA GLY A 112 -4.78 -4.35 -17.83
C GLY A 112 -5.63 -3.30 -17.06
N LEU A 113 -5.20 -2.83 -15.89
CA LEU A 113 -5.81 -1.65 -15.29
C LEU A 113 -5.35 -0.40 -16.03
N PHE A 114 -6.21 0.62 -16.06
CA PHE A 114 -5.91 1.88 -16.73
C PHE A 114 -5.65 3.03 -15.74
N ARG A 115 -6.29 2.99 -14.57
CA ARG A 115 -6.24 4.08 -13.59
C ARG A 115 -6.06 3.54 -12.18
N LEU A 116 -5.08 4.07 -11.48
CA LEU A 116 -4.89 3.86 -10.04
C LEU A 116 -5.14 5.15 -9.28
N GLU A 117 -5.87 5.04 -8.21
CA GLU A 117 -6.19 6.14 -7.30
C GLU A 117 -5.58 5.88 -5.93
N LEU A 118 -5.24 6.93 -5.22
CA LEU A 118 -4.90 6.88 -3.80
C LEU A 118 -5.32 8.17 -3.10
N GLY A 119 -5.50 8.11 -1.80
CA GLY A 119 -5.81 9.28 -0.99
C GLY A 119 -5.02 9.28 0.30
N HIS A 120 -4.71 10.46 0.78
CA HIS A 120 -4.09 10.66 2.08
C HIS A 120 -4.70 11.86 2.78
N ARG A 121 -4.64 11.87 4.12
CA ARG A 121 -5.06 13.06 4.87
C ARG A 121 -4.22 14.26 4.45
N VAL A 122 -4.84 15.42 4.26
CA VAL A 122 -4.17 16.68 3.89
C VAL A 122 -3.03 17.03 4.85
N ASN A 123 -3.14 16.64 6.13
CA ASN A 123 -2.08 16.84 7.12
C ASN A 123 -1.00 15.74 7.12
N ASN A 124 -0.90 14.92 6.06
CA ASN A 124 0.15 13.91 5.87
C ASN A 124 1.05 14.24 4.66
N PRO A 125 1.96 15.23 4.77
CA PRO A 125 2.83 15.62 3.67
C PRO A 125 3.81 14.52 3.25
N ALA A 126 4.04 13.51 4.09
CA ALA A 126 4.87 12.37 3.72
C ALA A 126 4.20 11.51 2.64
N SER A 127 2.90 11.25 2.79
CA SER A 127 2.14 10.51 1.77
C SER A 127 1.97 11.30 0.48
N CYS A 128 1.76 12.62 0.54
CA CYS A 128 1.74 13.48 -0.64
C CYS A 128 3.05 13.34 -1.44
N ARG A 129 4.20 13.42 -0.78
CA ARG A 129 5.50 13.22 -1.44
C ARG A 129 5.67 11.82 -2.04
N VAL A 130 5.14 10.79 -1.39
CA VAL A 130 5.17 9.42 -1.94
C VAL A 130 4.35 9.35 -3.22
N ALA A 131 3.11 9.83 -3.19
CA ALA A 131 2.22 9.85 -4.35
C ALA A 131 2.85 10.58 -5.54
N THR A 132 3.27 11.82 -5.35
CA THR A 132 3.84 12.66 -6.41
C THR A 132 5.11 12.05 -7.01
N ARG A 133 6.03 11.52 -6.16
CA ARG A 133 7.26 10.89 -6.65
C ARG A 133 7.03 9.58 -7.38
N ALA A 134 5.93 8.88 -7.09
CA ALA A 134 5.52 7.67 -7.79
C ALA A 134 4.72 7.98 -9.07
N GLY A 135 4.56 9.25 -9.44
CA GLY A 135 3.89 9.70 -10.66
C GLY A 135 2.37 9.81 -10.53
N PHE A 136 1.85 9.89 -9.30
CA PHE A 136 0.43 10.16 -9.07
C PHE A 136 0.20 11.67 -8.95
N GLU A 137 -0.65 12.22 -9.79
CA GLU A 137 -0.98 13.64 -9.80
C GLU A 137 -2.16 13.95 -8.87
N PRO A 138 -2.16 15.10 -8.16
CA PRO A 138 -3.29 15.50 -7.33
C PRO A 138 -4.51 15.86 -8.19
N GLU A 139 -5.69 15.40 -7.77
CA GLU A 139 -6.94 15.68 -8.49
C GLU A 139 -7.97 16.46 -7.66
N GLY A 140 -7.80 16.54 -6.36
CA GLY A 140 -8.70 17.30 -5.53
C GLY A 140 -8.68 16.96 -4.05
N ILE A 141 -9.58 17.63 -3.31
CA ILE A 141 -9.75 17.45 -1.86
C ILE A 141 -11.18 17.04 -1.56
N GLU A 142 -11.32 15.88 -0.92
CA GLU A 142 -12.59 15.38 -0.38
C GLU A 142 -12.72 15.84 1.07
N ARG A 143 -13.60 16.81 1.31
CA ARG A 143 -13.78 17.41 2.64
C ARG A 143 -14.32 16.42 3.64
N GLN A 144 -13.70 16.32 4.83
CA GLN A 144 -14.13 15.54 5.99
C GLN A 144 -14.42 14.05 5.70
N LYS A 145 -13.74 13.49 4.71
CA LYS A 145 -13.97 12.11 4.24
C LYS A 145 -13.65 11.07 5.32
N LEU A 146 -12.51 11.21 6.00
CA LEU A 146 -12.08 10.25 7.02
C LEU A 146 -12.50 10.69 8.41
N ARG A 147 -12.84 9.70 9.26
CA ARG A 147 -13.13 9.90 10.67
C ARG A 147 -12.24 9.01 11.53
N TYR A 148 -11.55 9.62 12.50
CA TYR A 148 -10.79 8.93 13.52
C TYR A 148 -11.24 9.45 14.90
N GLY A 149 -11.89 8.59 15.68
CA GLY A 149 -12.59 9.01 16.89
C GLY A 149 -13.66 10.06 16.55
N GLU A 150 -13.58 11.21 17.19
CA GLU A 150 -14.50 12.36 16.95
C GLU A 150 -13.98 13.32 15.85
N ALA A 151 -12.71 13.20 15.45
CA ALA A 151 -12.11 14.09 14.48
C ALA A 151 -12.38 13.66 13.03
N ARG A 152 -12.67 14.62 12.16
CA ARG A 152 -12.78 14.42 10.71
C ARG A 152 -11.61 15.06 9.98
N PHE A 153 -11.20 14.43 8.88
CA PHE A 153 -10.04 14.83 8.11
C PHE A 153 -10.37 14.93 6.63
N ASP A 154 -9.88 15.99 6.00
CA ASP A 154 -9.88 16.12 4.56
C ASP A 154 -8.87 15.15 3.95
N VAL A 155 -9.21 14.64 2.76
CA VAL A 155 -8.37 13.72 2.00
C VAL A 155 -8.01 14.37 0.67
N GLU A 156 -6.73 14.47 0.38
CA GLU A 156 -6.24 14.79 -0.96
C GLU A 156 -6.19 13.49 -1.77
N THR A 157 -6.83 13.51 -2.92
CA THR A 157 -6.85 12.39 -3.87
C THR A 157 -5.82 12.61 -4.96
N HIS A 158 -5.16 11.54 -5.34
CA HIS A 158 -4.20 11.47 -6.43
C HIS A 158 -4.54 10.33 -7.36
N ALA A 159 -4.21 10.45 -8.63
CA ALA A 159 -4.34 9.36 -9.59
C ALA A 159 -3.12 9.26 -10.50
N ARG A 160 -2.94 8.06 -11.06
CA ARG A 160 -1.99 7.77 -12.11
C ARG A 160 -2.65 6.91 -13.17
N LEU A 161 -2.42 7.26 -14.44
CA LEU A 161 -2.96 6.55 -15.60
C LEU A 161 -1.88 5.66 -16.25
N ALA A 162 -2.31 4.61 -16.93
CA ALA A 162 -1.40 3.77 -17.73
C ALA A 162 -0.73 4.55 -18.88
N SER A 163 -1.36 5.64 -19.33
CA SER A 163 -0.83 6.55 -20.36
C SER A 163 0.16 7.58 -19.84
N ASP A 164 0.30 7.73 -18.52
CA ASP A 164 1.23 8.71 -17.95
C ASP A 164 2.68 8.26 -18.10
N PRO A 165 3.63 9.20 -18.20
CA PRO A 165 5.04 8.85 -18.30
C PRO A 165 5.50 8.10 -17.03
N PRO A 166 6.44 7.14 -17.16
CA PRO A 166 6.96 6.44 -16.01
C PRO A 166 7.66 7.42 -15.05
N PRO A 167 7.50 7.23 -13.72
CA PRO A 167 8.20 8.07 -12.76
C PRO A 167 9.71 7.85 -12.83
N LEU A 168 10.48 8.84 -12.44
CA LEU A 168 11.95 8.74 -12.38
C LEU A 168 12.43 7.81 -11.25
N THR A 169 11.53 7.36 -10.40
CA THR A 169 11.83 6.45 -9.29
C THR A 169 12.05 5.04 -9.79
N GLU A 170 13.22 4.47 -9.49
CA GLU A 170 13.50 3.05 -9.75
C GLU A 170 12.57 2.17 -8.89
N PRO A 171 11.75 1.29 -9.51
CA PRO A 171 10.84 0.43 -8.79
C PRO A 171 11.58 -0.63 -7.95
N LEU A 172 10.92 -1.18 -6.92
CA LEU A 172 11.40 -2.37 -6.23
C LEU A 172 11.20 -3.61 -7.11
N PRO A 173 12.10 -4.60 -7.04
CA PRO A 173 11.86 -5.88 -7.67
C PRO A 173 10.53 -6.49 -7.19
N LEU A 174 9.69 -6.85 -8.15
CA LEU A 174 8.43 -7.56 -7.93
C LEU A 174 8.50 -8.86 -8.75
N PRO A 175 8.97 -9.97 -8.13
CA PRO A 175 8.98 -11.25 -8.80
C PRO A 175 7.56 -11.63 -9.24
N LEU A 176 7.40 -12.03 -10.49
CA LEU A 176 6.15 -12.58 -11.01
C LEU A 176 5.93 -13.94 -10.36
N VAL A 177 5.38 -13.96 -9.16
CA VAL A 177 4.81 -15.16 -8.56
C VAL A 177 3.38 -15.24 -9.05
N LEU A 178 3.17 -16.09 -10.04
CA LEU A 178 1.82 -16.51 -10.39
C LEU A 178 1.30 -17.28 -9.18
N PRO A 179 0.16 -16.87 -8.57
CA PRO A 179 -0.47 -17.73 -7.61
C PRO A 179 -0.85 -19.03 -8.32
N GLY A 180 -0.35 -20.14 -7.80
CA GLY A 180 -0.73 -21.47 -8.23
C GLY A 180 -2.18 -21.77 -7.86
#